data_2388d9d9b2f4defbb84a54bd636531d8
#
_entry.id   2388d9d9b2f4defbb84a54bd636531d8
#
_cell.length_a   1.000
_cell.length_b   1.000
_cell.length_c   1.000
_cell.angle_alpha   90.00
_cell.angle_beta   90.00
_cell.angle_gamma   90.00
#
_symmetry.space_group_name_H-M   'P 1'
#
loop_
_entity.id
_entity.type
_entity.pdbx_description
1 polymer ?
#
loop_
_entity_poly.entity_id
_entity_poly.type
_entity_poly.pdbx_seq_one_letter_code
_entity_poly.pdbx_strand_id
1 'polypeptide(L)'
;VQSLDRGLAVIKAFGPDRERLSLSEVARATGLTRAAARRFLLTLVRLGYVRSDGREFSLRPRVLELGYAYLSGLTLPEVAAPHVEELVARVRESSSISVLDGQQIVYVVRVPTKRIMTVAISVGTRFPAYATSMGRVLLAALPAGELDRYLDEVTMEPLTSRTVTDPGRLREILAEAARQSYAIVDQELEVGLRAVAAPIRGAADVGMAAINVSAHASRVSVAALRGEIVPALLETTAQIEA
;
A
#
# COMPACT_ATOMS: atom_id res chain seq x y z
N VAL A 1 -5.03 -17.74 18.71
CA VAL A 1 -4.21 -17.97 19.93
C VAL A 1 -3.43 -16.71 20.25
N GLN A 2 -3.62 -16.17 21.46
CA GLN A 2 -3.06 -14.87 21.90
C GLN A 2 -1.51 -14.80 21.81
N SER A 3 -0.82 -15.92 21.90
CA SER A 3 0.65 -15.95 21.76
C SER A 3 1.11 -15.67 20.33
N LEU A 4 0.40 -16.15 19.31
CA LEU A 4 0.73 -15.86 17.91
C LEU A 4 0.49 -14.40 17.59
N ASP A 5 -0.64 -13.84 17.99
CA ASP A 5 -0.97 -12.42 17.84
C ASP A 5 0.13 -11.53 18.44
N ARG A 6 0.53 -11.80 19.70
CA ARG A 6 1.62 -11.06 20.35
C ARG A 6 2.97 -11.24 19.68
N GLY A 7 3.27 -12.43 19.14
CA GLY A 7 4.50 -12.68 18.39
C GLY A 7 4.57 -11.87 17.10
N LEU A 8 3.48 -11.81 16.35
CA LEU A 8 3.35 -10.98 15.15
C LEU A 8 3.43 -9.49 15.49
N ALA A 9 2.80 -9.03 16.60
CA ALA A 9 2.91 -7.66 17.06
C ALA A 9 4.37 -7.26 17.36
N VAL A 10 5.18 -8.15 17.93
CA VAL A 10 6.62 -7.91 18.17
C VAL A 10 7.39 -7.73 16.85
N ILE A 11 7.11 -8.55 15.83
CA ILE A 11 7.75 -8.38 14.51
C ILE A 11 7.33 -7.05 13.88
N LYS A 12 6.06 -6.70 13.95
CA LYS A 12 5.49 -5.45 13.40
C LYS A 12 5.94 -4.18 14.15
N ALA A 13 6.53 -4.29 15.33
CA ALA A 13 7.06 -3.15 16.07
C ALA A 13 8.30 -2.52 15.40
N PHE A 14 9.00 -3.30 14.58
CA PHE A 14 10.14 -2.81 13.78
C PHE A 14 9.65 -2.20 12.47
N GLY A 15 10.38 -1.21 11.96
CA GLY A 15 10.04 -0.52 10.71
C GLY A 15 11.15 0.42 10.26
N PRO A 16 10.98 1.19 9.17
CA PRO A 16 12.01 2.08 8.61
C PRO A 16 12.61 3.05 9.61
N ASP A 17 11.77 3.65 10.48
CA ASP A 17 12.21 4.59 11.52
C ASP A 17 12.54 3.88 12.85
N ARG A 18 12.45 2.56 12.91
CA ARG A 18 12.61 1.73 14.09
C ARG A 18 13.33 0.43 13.77
N GLU A 19 14.45 0.54 13.06
CA GLU A 19 15.24 -0.61 12.64
C GLU A 19 15.85 -1.36 13.84
N ARG A 20 16.16 -0.63 14.92
CA ARG A 20 16.73 -1.16 16.16
C ARG A 20 15.91 -0.68 17.35
N LEU A 21 15.52 -1.61 18.22
CA LEU A 21 14.71 -1.34 19.39
C LEU A 21 15.27 -2.03 20.61
N SER A 22 15.30 -1.33 21.73
CA SER A 22 15.54 -1.94 23.05
C SER A 22 14.32 -2.76 23.51
N LEU A 23 14.52 -3.63 24.48
CA LEU A 23 13.43 -4.39 25.11
C LEU A 23 12.27 -3.49 25.60
N SER A 24 12.61 -2.32 26.15
CA SER A 24 11.61 -1.39 26.69
C SER A 24 10.77 -0.73 25.58
N GLU A 25 11.38 -0.42 24.47
CA GLU A 25 10.68 0.15 23.30
C GLU A 25 9.75 -0.87 22.67
N VAL A 26 10.20 -2.12 22.49
CA VAL A 26 9.34 -3.20 22.01
C VAL A 26 8.16 -3.42 22.95
N ALA A 27 8.40 -3.48 24.27
CA ALA A 27 7.33 -3.65 25.25
C ALA A 27 6.29 -2.51 25.16
N ARG A 28 6.74 -1.25 25.01
CA ARG A 28 5.88 -0.09 24.86
C ARG A 28 5.10 -0.11 23.55
N ALA A 29 5.76 -0.41 22.44
CA ALA A 29 5.14 -0.44 21.10
C ALA A 29 4.07 -1.51 20.97
N THR A 30 4.21 -2.64 21.73
CA THR A 30 3.29 -3.80 21.65
C THR A 30 2.28 -3.86 22.79
N GLY A 31 2.36 -2.95 23.78
CA GLY A 31 1.53 -3.03 25.00
C GLY A 31 1.83 -4.24 25.89
N LEU A 32 2.95 -4.94 25.66
CA LEU A 32 3.35 -6.11 26.44
C LEU A 32 4.13 -5.72 27.69
N THR A 33 4.09 -6.57 28.72
CA THR A 33 5.05 -6.45 29.81
C THR A 33 6.47 -6.73 29.30
N ARG A 34 7.51 -6.14 29.93
CA ARG A 34 8.91 -6.39 29.57
C ARG A 34 9.26 -7.87 29.60
N ALA A 35 8.73 -8.63 30.57
CA ALA A 35 8.95 -10.06 30.67
C ALA A 35 8.35 -10.82 29.47
N ALA A 36 7.14 -10.47 29.05
CA ALA A 36 6.49 -11.06 27.89
C ALA A 36 7.23 -10.70 26.59
N ALA A 37 7.53 -9.40 26.35
CA ALA A 37 8.29 -8.96 25.19
C ALA A 37 9.65 -9.65 25.10
N ARG A 38 10.38 -9.82 26.24
CA ARG A 38 11.65 -10.54 26.28
C ARG A 38 11.51 -11.99 25.82
N ARG A 39 10.46 -12.69 26.26
CA ARG A 39 10.23 -14.10 25.88
C ARG A 39 10.00 -14.22 24.38
N PHE A 40 9.19 -13.35 23.77
CA PHE A 40 8.97 -13.33 22.32
C PHE A 40 10.24 -12.99 21.55
N LEU A 41 10.98 -11.95 21.96
CA LEU A 41 12.24 -11.56 21.32
C LEU A 41 13.27 -12.69 21.36
N LEU A 42 13.47 -13.36 22.51
CA LEU A 42 14.41 -14.48 22.63
C LEU A 42 13.96 -15.69 21.78
N THR A 43 12.67 -15.92 21.65
CA THR A 43 12.13 -16.96 20.75
C THR A 43 12.45 -16.59 19.30
N LEU A 44 12.20 -15.35 18.87
CA LEU A 44 12.50 -14.88 17.52
C LEU A 44 14.01 -14.87 17.21
N VAL A 45 14.86 -14.59 18.20
CA VAL A 45 16.32 -14.74 18.10
C VAL A 45 16.71 -16.20 17.86
N ARG A 46 16.16 -17.13 18.66
CA ARG A 46 16.40 -18.57 18.50
C ARG A 46 15.92 -19.09 17.13
N LEU A 47 14.79 -18.58 16.64
CA LEU A 47 14.24 -18.93 15.32
C LEU A 47 14.98 -18.23 14.16
N GLY A 48 15.85 -17.27 14.44
CA GLY A 48 16.65 -16.56 13.44
C GLY A 48 15.94 -15.41 12.74
N TYR A 49 14.77 -14.97 13.19
CA TYR A 49 14.03 -13.80 12.65
C TYR A 49 14.53 -12.47 13.21
N VAL A 50 15.09 -12.49 14.41
CA VAL A 50 15.62 -11.32 15.10
C VAL A 50 17.09 -11.59 15.46
N ARG A 51 17.91 -10.55 15.54
CA ARG A 51 19.24 -10.57 16.17
C ARG A 51 19.25 -9.61 17.35
N SER A 52 20.13 -9.87 18.31
CA SER A 52 20.41 -8.99 19.44
C SER A 52 21.93 -8.76 19.55
N ASP A 53 22.31 -7.55 19.89
CA ASP A 53 23.69 -7.21 20.29
C ASP A 53 23.86 -7.12 21.82
N GLY A 54 22.87 -7.59 22.59
CA GLY A 54 22.83 -7.56 24.05
C GLY A 54 22.08 -6.34 24.61
N ARG A 55 21.91 -5.26 23.85
CA ARG A 55 21.20 -4.03 24.23
C ARG A 55 19.94 -3.83 23.40
N GLU A 56 20.07 -4.03 22.11
CA GLU A 56 19.02 -3.81 21.13
C GLU A 56 18.73 -5.05 20.30
N PHE A 57 17.58 -5.03 19.66
CA PHE A 57 17.10 -6.06 18.76
C PHE A 57 16.85 -5.45 17.39
N SER A 58 17.08 -6.22 16.32
CA SER A 58 16.73 -5.85 14.94
C SER A 58 16.28 -7.08 14.16
N LEU A 59 15.44 -6.87 13.13
CA LEU A 59 15.02 -7.94 12.24
C LEU A 59 16.21 -8.48 11.45
N ARG A 60 16.15 -9.77 11.10
CA ARG A 60 17.06 -10.41 10.15
C ARG A 60 16.36 -10.59 8.80
N PRO A 61 17.10 -10.71 7.68
CA PRO A 61 16.54 -10.97 6.36
C PRO A 61 15.57 -12.15 6.31
N ARG A 62 15.74 -13.13 7.19
CA ARG A 62 14.83 -14.28 7.31
C ARG A 62 13.36 -13.90 7.52
N VAL A 63 13.05 -12.74 8.05
CA VAL A 63 11.66 -12.27 8.20
C VAL A 63 10.92 -12.21 6.85
N LEU A 64 11.65 -12.05 5.73
CA LEU A 64 11.07 -12.04 4.38
C LEU A 64 10.40 -13.38 4.02
N GLU A 65 10.84 -14.50 4.62
CA GLU A 65 10.22 -15.81 4.41
C GLU A 65 8.72 -15.80 4.77
N LEU A 66 8.32 -14.98 5.76
CA LEU A 66 6.93 -14.90 6.21
C LEU A 66 5.99 -14.30 5.15
N GLY A 67 6.51 -13.45 4.27
CA GLY A 67 5.76 -12.87 3.16
C GLY A 67 6.03 -13.56 1.80
N TYR A 68 7.08 -14.37 1.71
CA TYR A 68 7.52 -14.95 0.45
C TYR A 68 6.48 -15.85 -0.20
N ALA A 69 5.77 -16.67 0.58
CA ALA A 69 4.73 -17.55 0.05
C ALA A 69 3.58 -16.76 -0.62
N TYR A 70 3.25 -15.59 -0.11
CA TYR A 70 2.28 -14.70 -0.74
C TYR A 70 2.87 -14.04 -2.00
N LEU A 71 4.06 -13.47 -1.91
CA LEU A 71 4.71 -12.78 -3.01
C LEU A 71 5.09 -13.72 -4.16
N SER A 72 5.54 -14.94 -3.86
CA SER A 72 5.90 -15.94 -4.89
C SER A 72 4.70 -16.59 -5.59
N GLY A 73 3.52 -16.51 -4.96
CA GLY A 73 2.27 -16.89 -5.62
C GLY A 73 1.70 -15.80 -6.54
N LEU A 74 2.24 -14.58 -6.46
CA LEU A 74 1.89 -13.46 -7.32
C LEU A 74 2.88 -13.42 -8.50
N THR A 75 2.47 -13.91 -9.67
CA THR A 75 3.21 -13.68 -10.91
C THR A 75 3.18 -12.19 -11.33
N LEU A 76 2.20 -11.45 -10.81
CA LEU A 76 1.99 -10.03 -11.11
C LEU A 76 3.22 -9.13 -10.84
N PRO A 77 3.95 -9.18 -9.69
CA PRO A 77 5.13 -8.35 -9.50
C PRO A 77 6.23 -8.60 -10.54
N GLU A 78 6.45 -9.84 -10.91
CA GLU A 78 7.49 -10.22 -11.88
C GLU A 78 7.13 -9.76 -13.30
N VAL A 79 5.88 -9.98 -13.71
CA VAL A 79 5.36 -9.56 -15.01
C VAL A 79 5.28 -8.04 -15.11
N ALA A 80 4.78 -7.38 -14.08
CA ALA A 80 4.52 -5.95 -14.10
C ALA A 80 5.78 -5.07 -13.92
N ALA A 81 6.83 -5.54 -13.23
CA ALA A 81 7.98 -4.71 -12.89
C ALA A 81 8.62 -4.00 -14.11
N PRO A 82 8.90 -4.67 -15.26
CA PRO A 82 9.48 -4.01 -16.42
C PRO A 82 8.59 -2.88 -16.98
N HIS A 83 7.28 -3.12 -17.05
CA HIS A 83 6.31 -2.14 -17.55
C HIS A 83 6.16 -0.94 -16.61
N VAL A 84 6.24 -1.16 -15.29
CA VAL A 84 6.22 -0.08 -14.29
C VAL A 84 7.49 0.76 -14.37
N GLU A 85 8.66 0.13 -14.59
CA GLU A 85 9.94 0.84 -14.79
C GLU A 85 9.90 1.72 -16.06
N GLU A 86 9.36 1.21 -17.16
CA GLU A 86 9.18 1.95 -18.41
C GLU A 86 8.21 3.14 -18.22
N LEU A 87 7.09 2.93 -17.54
CA LEU A 87 6.16 3.99 -17.19
C LEU A 87 6.85 5.09 -16.39
N VAL A 88 7.59 4.73 -15.33
CA VAL A 88 8.35 5.69 -14.49
C VAL A 88 9.38 6.46 -15.31
N ALA A 89 10.11 5.80 -16.20
CA ALA A 89 11.07 6.46 -17.09
C ALA A 89 10.38 7.47 -18.01
N ARG A 90 9.19 7.14 -18.55
CA ARG A 90 8.40 7.98 -19.45
C ARG A 90 7.80 9.19 -18.75
N VAL A 91 7.10 8.98 -17.61
CA VAL A 91 6.39 10.04 -16.90
C VAL A 91 7.23 10.79 -15.88
N ARG A 92 8.38 10.25 -15.49
CA ARG A 92 9.33 10.79 -14.50
C ARG A 92 8.73 11.03 -13.12
N GLU A 93 7.70 10.27 -12.77
CA GLU A 93 7.07 10.26 -11.46
C GLU A 93 7.00 8.81 -10.94
N SER A 94 6.91 8.64 -9.61
CA SER A 94 6.90 7.31 -8.99
C SER A 94 5.63 6.53 -9.35
N SER A 95 5.77 5.23 -9.55
CA SER A 95 4.65 4.32 -9.79
C SER A 95 4.68 3.14 -8.81
N SER A 96 3.51 2.59 -8.53
CA SER A 96 3.34 1.47 -7.61
C SER A 96 2.15 0.62 -8.01
N ILE A 97 2.15 -0.63 -7.56
CA ILE A 97 0.99 -1.51 -7.66
C ILE A 97 0.54 -1.89 -6.25
N SER A 98 -0.77 -1.94 -6.05
CA SER A 98 -1.37 -2.39 -4.80
C SER A 98 -2.54 -3.34 -5.05
N VAL A 99 -2.88 -4.07 -4.00
CA VAL A 99 -4.08 -4.92 -3.89
C VAL A 99 -4.96 -4.42 -2.75
N LEU A 100 -6.25 -4.77 -2.78
CA LEU A 100 -7.18 -4.47 -1.69
C LEU A 100 -7.07 -5.56 -0.62
N ASP A 101 -6.97 -5.15 0.64
CA ASP A 101 -7.00 -6.04 1.80
C ASP A 101 -7.86 -5.42 2.91
N GLY A 102 -9.10 -5.89 3.02
CA GLY A 102 -10.13 -5.30 3.85
C GLY A 102 -10.43 -3.85 3.46
N GLN A 103 -10.25 -2.92 4.38
CA GLN A 103 -10.52 -1.50 4.14
C GLN A 103 -9.31 -0.72 3.62
N GLN A 104 -8.19 -1.38 3.38
CA GLN A 104 -6.92 -0.76 3.01
C GLN A 104 -6.37 -1.32 1.71
N ILE A 105 -5.54 -0.54 1.05
CA ILE A 105 -4.65 -1.05 0.01
C ILE A 105 -3.32 -1.46 0.61
N VAL A 106 -2.68 -2.47 0.00
CA VAL A 106 -1.33 -2.92 0.34
C VAL A 106 -0.45 -2.80 -0.90
N TYR A 107 0.66 -2.10 -0.77
CA TYR A 107 1.63 -1.95 -1.86
C TYR A 107 2.39 -3.26 -2.08
N VAL A 108 2.38 -3.79 -3.30
CA VAL A 108 3.06 -5.03 -3.69
C VAL A 108 4.21 -4.80 -4.69
N VAL A 109 4.18 -3.68 -5.43
CA VAL A 109 5.28 -3.22 -6.30
C VAL A 109 5.51 -1.74 -6.06
N ARG A 110 6.77 -1.30 -6.09
CA ARG A 110 7.14 0.12 -6.03
C ARG A 110 8.37 0.40 -6.87
N VAL A 111 8.24 1.33 -7.80
CA VAL A 111 9.35 1.91 -8.57
C VAL A 111 9.41 3.41 -8.25
N PRO A 112 10.34 3.81 -7.36
CA PRO A 112 10.48 5.21 -6.96
C PRO A 112 11.24 6.01 -8.02
N THR A 113 10.96 7.31 -8.11
CA THR A 113 11.89 8.25 -8.73
C THR A 113 12.94 8.71 -7.72
N LYS A 114 14.05 9.29 -8.20
CA LYS A 114 15.10 9.89 -7.35
C LYS A 114 14.65 11.17 -6.61
N ARG A 115 13.37 11.51 -6.70
CA ARG A 115 12.81 12.74 -6.10
C ARG A 115 12.35 12.46 -4.68
N ILE A 116 12.67 13.37 -3.77
CA ILE A 116 12.26 13.28 -2.37
C ILE A 116 10.75 13.52 -2.29
N MET A 117 10.01 12.54 -1.81
CA MET A 117 8.62 12.67 -1.37
C MET A 117 8.58 12.56 0.15
N THR A 118 7.65 13.26 0.78
CA THR A 118 7.51 13.29 2.25
C THR A 118 7.12 11.92 2.80
N VAL A 119 6.31 11.15 2.04
CA VAL A 119 5.88 9.80 2.45
C VAL A 119 6.88 8.75 2.01
N ALA A 120 7.46 8.05 2.98
CA ALA A 120 8.27 6.86 2.75
C ALA A 120 7.34 5.66 2.44
N ILE A 121 7.15 5.35 1.16
CA ILE A 121 6.35 4.21 0.70
C ILE A 121 7.26 3.05 0.31
N SER A 122 6.97 1.87 0.79
CA SER A 122 7.64 0.60 0.46
C SER A 122 6.62 -0.51 0.22
N VAL A 123 7.07 -1.64 -0.32
CA VAL A 123 6.26 -2.86 -0.38
C VAL A 123 5.79 -3.22 1.04
N GLY A 124 4.51 -3.55 1.18
CA GLY A 124 3.85 -3.79 2.47
C GLY A 124 3.26 -2.54 3.14
N THR A 125 3.54 -1.32 2.64
CA THR A 125 2.87 -0.11 3.13
C THR A 125 1.36 -0.21 2.90
N ARG A 126 0.59 0.31 3.85
CA ARG A 126 -0.88 0.27 3.84
C ARG A 126 -1.45 1.68 3.96
N PHE A 127 -2.51 1.94 3.18
CA PHE A 127 -3.28 3.19 3.28
C PHE A 127 -4.78 2.90 3.14
N PRO A 128 -5.64 3.80 3.69
CA PRO A 128 -7.10 3.69 3.53
C PRO A 128 -7.49 3.69 2.05
N ALA A 129 -8.32 2.74 1.64
CA ALA A 129 -8.71 2.62 0.23
C ALA A 129 -9.53 3.83 -0.25
N TYR A 130 -10.41 4.39 0.58
CA TYR A 130 -11.25 5.55 0.22
C TYR A 130 -10.46 6.80 -0.14
N ALA A 131 -9.27 7.01 0.45
CA ALA A 131 -8.46 8.21 0.29
C ALA A 131 -7.33 8.07 -0.75
N THR A 132 -7.24 6.93 -1.43
CA THR A 132 -6.19 6.65 -2.42
C THR A 132 -6.75 6.40 -3.82
N SER A 133 -6.02 6.78 -4.86
CA SER A 133 -6.43 6.54 -6.25
C SER A 133 -6.52 5.04 -6.57
N MET A 134 -5.56 4.24 -6.12
CA MET A 134 -5.58 2.78 -6.28
C MET A 134 -6.76 2.16 -5.52
N GLY A 135 -6.99 2.58 -4.29
CA GLY A 135 -8.12 2.09 -3.51
C GLY A 135 -9.46 2.38 -4.16
N ARG A 136 -9.66 3.59 -4.72
CA ARG A 136 -10.88 3.94 -5.44
C ARG A 136 -11.11 3.08 -6.68
N VAL A 137 -10.07 2.77 -7.42
CA VAL A 137 -10.16 1.87 -8.58
C VAL A 137 -10.54 0.46 -8.14
N LEU A 138 -9.93 -0.05 -7.07
CA LEU A 138 -10.22 -1.38 -6.54
C LEU A 138 -11.63 -1.46 -5.94
N LEU A 139 -12.06 -0.45 -5.18
CA LEU A 139 -13.41 -0.35 -4.64
C LEU A 139 -14.48 -0.24 -5.75
N ALA A 140 -14.18 0.50 -6.82
CA ALA A 140 -15.07 0.67 -7.97
C ALA A 140 -15.32 -0.65 -8.75
N ALA A 141 -14.43 -1.62 -8.56
CA ALA A 141 -14.51 -2.94 -9.20
C ALA A 141 -15.15 -4.02 -8.31
N LEU A 142 -15.44 -3.72 -7.05
CA LEU A 142 -16.12 -4.66 -6.16
C LEU A 142 -17.55 -4.97 -6.64
N PRO A 143 -18.04 -6.19 -6.42
CA PRO A 143 -19.46 -6.49 -6.54
C PRO A 143 -20.29 -5.54 -5.65
N ALA A 144 -21.49 -5.17 -6.11
CA ALA A 144 -22.32 -4.16 -5.43
C ALA A 144 -22.51 -4.45 -3.93
N GLY A 145 -22.78 -5.69 -3.54
CA GLY A 145 -22.99 -6.06 -2.13
C GLY A 145 -21.70 -5.98 -1.27
N GLU A 146 -20.52 -6.14 -1.88
CA GLU A 146 -19.25 -5.97 -1.18
C GLU A 146 -18.90 -4.49 -1.01
N LEU A 147 -19.20 -3.68 -2.03
CA LEU A 147 -19.06 -2.23 -1.94
C LEU A 147 -20.00 -1.65 -0.89
N ASP A 148 -21.25 -2.10 -0.84
CA ASP A 148 -22.22 -1.65 0.18
C ASP A 148 -21.70 -1.97 1.58
N ARG A 149 -21.26 -3.20 1.82
CA ARG A 149 -20.66 -3.60 3.10
C ARG A 149 -19.42 -2.75 3.45
N TYR A 150 -18.53 -2.50 2.48
CA TYR A 150 -17.38 -1.64 2.70
C TYR A 150 -17.80 -0.25 3.15
N LEU A 151 -18.77 0.37 2.47
CA LEU A 151 -19.25 1.72 2.78
C LEU A 151 -19.98 1.81 4.14
N ASP A 152 -20.63 0.72 4.57
CA ASP A 152 -21.31 0.64 5.86
C ASP A 152 -20.31 0.46 7.04
N GLU A 153 -19.21 -0.24 6.79
CA GLU A 153 -18.23 -0.59 7.85
C GLU A 153 -17.05 0.38 7.95
N VAL A 154 -16.72 1.12 6.86
CA VAL A 154 -15.53 1.97 6.84
C VAL A 154 -15.71 3.24 7.66
N THR A 155 -14.76 3.52 8.54
CA THR A 155 -14.65 4.84 9.19
C THR A 155 -13.76 5.74 8.34
N MET A 156 -14.33 6.75 7.71
CA MET A 156 -13.60 7.71 6.87
C MET A 156 -13.16 8.92 7.68
N GLU A 157 -11.88 8.94 8.04
CA GLU A 157 -11.27 10.06 8.76
C GLU A 157 -10.87 11.19 7.79
N PRO A 158 -11.01 12.47 8.17
CA PRO A 158 -10.55 13.61 7.38
C PRO A 158 -9.03 13.76 7.50
N LEU A 159 -8.26 13.05 6.64
CA LEU A 159 -6.80 13.09 6.63
C LEU A 159 -6.26 14.46 6.19
N THR A 160 -7.00 15.14 5.31
CA THR A 160 -6.77 16.54 4.91
C THR A 160 -8.11 17.26 4.81
N SER A 161 -8.08 18.56 4.57
CA SER A 161 -9.29 19.35 4.30
C SER A 161 -10.00 18.97 2.97
N ARG A 162 -9.36 18.13 2.15
CA ARG A 162 -9.88 17.67 0.85
C ARG A 162 -10.38 16.23 0.86
N THR A 163 -10.12 15.49 1.93
CA THR A 163 -10.52 14.10 2.03
C THR A 163 -12.05 13.97 1.92
N VAL A 164 -12.50 13.11 1.03
CA VAL A 164 -13.92 12.74 0.90
C VAL A 164 -14.25 11.78 2.04
N THR A 165 -15.17 12.20 2.92
CA THR A 165 -15.63 11.43 4.09
C THR A 165 -17.12 11.11 4.05
N ASP A 166 -17.85 11.56 3.02
CA ASP A 166 -19.24 11.25 2.80
C ASP A 166 -19.40 9.97 1.96
N PRO A 167 -20.10 8.92 2.44
CA PRO A 167 -20.24 7.66 1.71
C PRO A 167 -21.00 7.81 0.40
N GLY A 168 -21.99 8.68 0.34
CA GLY A 168 -22.77 8.96 -0.89
C GLY A 168 -21.87 9.60 -1.95
N ARG A 169 -21.09 10.60 -1.55
CA ARG A 169 -20.11 11.24 -2.44
C ARG A 169 -19.04 10.27 -2.91
N LEU A 170 -18.54 9.42 -2.02
CA LEU A 170 -17.57 8.39 -2.41
C LEU A 170 -18.17 7.43 -3.44
N ARG A 171 -19.42 6.98 -3.26
CA ARG A 171 -20.12 6.10 -4.21
C ARG A 171 -20.21 6.73 -5.61
N GLU A 172 -20.54 8.02 -5.71
CA GLU A 172 -20.56 8.73 -6.99
C GLU A 172 -19.18 8.74 -7.68
N ILE A 173 -18.12 9.01 -6.91
CA ILE A 173 -16.74 9.00 -7.39
C ILE A 173 -16.32 7.60 -7.86
N LEU A 174 -16.71 6.56 -7.14
CA LEU A 174 -16.42 5.17 -7.53
C LEU A 174 -17.18 4.78 -8.81
N ALA A 175 -18.44 5.19 -8.96
CA ALA A 175 -19.20 4.98 -10.19
C ALA A 175 -18.55 5.69 -11.38
N GLU A 176 -17.99 6.90 -11.19
CA GLU A 176 -17.22 7.60 -12.22
C GLU A 176 -15.93 6.86 -12.55
N ALA A 177 -15.19 6.41 -11.54
CA ALA A 177 -13.94 5.63 -11.73
C ALA A 177 -14.18 4.33 -12.52
N ALA A 178 -15.31 3.64 -12.26
CA ALA A 178 -15.71 2.45 -13.01
C ALA A 178 -15.95 2.76 -14.51
N ARG A 179 -16.64 3.88 -14.81
CA ARG A 179 -16.94 4.28 -16.20
C ARG A 179 -15.69 4.66 -16.98
N GLN A 180 -14.78 5.42 -16.39
CA GLN A 180 -13.60 5.95 -17.08
C GLN A 180 -12.36 5.07 -16.97
N SER A 181 -12.41 3.97 -16.18
CA SER A 181 -11.31 3.04 -15.93
C SER A 181 -10.07 3.68 -15.27
N TYR A 182 -10.21 4.78 -14.57
CA TYR A 182 -9.18 5.37 -13.73
C TYR A 182 -9.79 6.23 -12.61
N ALA A 183 -9.01 6.52 -11.58
CA ALA A 183 -9.38 7.45 -10.51
C ALA A 183 -8.24 8.42 -10.25
N ILE A 184 -8.58 9.70 -10.02
CA ILE A 184 -7.64 10.73 -9.58
C ILE A 184 -7.96 11.10 -8.14
N VAL A 185 -6.93 11.21 -7.31
CA VAL A 185 -6.99 11.72 -5.94
C VAL A 185 -6.06 12.92 -5.83
N ASP A 186 -6.60 14.07 -5.43
CA ASP A 186 -5.88 15.32 -5.35
C ASP A 186 -5.78 15.82 -3.91
N GLN A 187 -4.69 15.48 -3.25
CA GLN A 187 -4.34 15.95 -1.90
C GLN A 187 -5.34 15.48 -0.82
N GLU A 188 -5.96 14.32 -1.00
CA GLU A 188 -6.91 13.76 -0.03
C GLU A 188 -6.23 12.86 1.01
N LEU A 189 -5.19 12.12 0.64
CA LEU A 189 -4.40 11.32 1.56
C LEU A 189 -3.40 12.20 2.34
N GLU A 190 -2.75 13.12 1.63
CA GLU A 190 -1.75 14.03 2.17
C GLU A 190 -1.72 15.30 1.32
N VAL A 191 -1.55 16.46 1.98
CA VAL A 191 -1.40 17.76 1.31
C VAL A 191 -0.14 17.73 0.43
N GLY A 192 -0.28 18.17 -0.83
CA GLY A 192 0.79 18.12 -1.81
C GLY A 192 0.89 16.81 -2.58
N LEU A 193 0.24 15.73 -2.16
CA LEU A 193 0.23 14.45 -2.89
C LEU A 193 -0.93 14.41 -3.89
N ARG A 194 -0.63 14.14 -5.15
CA ARG A 194 -1.61 13.92 -6.22
C ARG A 194 -1.30 12.60 -6.91
N ALA A 195 -2.32 11.81 -7.16
CA ALA A 195 -2.15 10.49 -7.78
C ALA A 195 -3.28 10.16 -8.74
N VAL A 196 -2.96 9.40 -9.76
CA VAL A 196 -3.92 8.73 -10.64
C VAL A 196 -3.65 7.24 -10.64
N ALA A 197 -4.71 6.43 -10.69
CA ALA A 197 -4.59 4.98 -10.77
C ALA A 197 -5.54 4.40 -11.81
N ALA A 198 -5.15 3.23 -12.34
CA ALA A 198 -5.96 2.41 -13.23
C ALA A 198 -5.97 0.95 -12.73
N PRO A 199 -7.04 0.17 -13.04
CA PRO A 199 -7.11 -1.23 -12.68
C PRO A 199 -6.16 -2.07 -13.52
N ILE A 200 -5.60 -3.13 -12.94
CA ILE A 200 -4.98 -4.26 -13.63
C ILE A 200 -5.92 -5.44 -13.41
N ARG A 201 -6.53 -5.92 -14.48
CA ARG A 201 -7.44 -7.06 -14.44
C ARG A 201 -6.62 -8.32 -14.66
N GLY A 202 -6.45 -9.13 -13.62
CA GLY A 202 -5.77 -10.41 -13.70
C GLY A 202 -6.61 -11.48 -14.40
N ALA A 203 -5.97 -12.58 -14.84
CA ALA A 203 -6.65 -13.83 -15.10
C ALA A 203 -7.42 -14.28 -13.84
N ALA A 204 -8.48 -15.06 -13.99
CA ALA A 204 -9.48 -15.37 -12.96
C ALA A 204 -8.96 -15.76 -11.57
N ASP A 205 -7.69 -16.20 -11.47
CA ASP A 205 -7.10 -16.69 -10.21
C ASP A 205 -6.20 -15.67 -9.50
N VAL A 206 -5.88 -14.50 -10.09
CA VAL A 206 -4.89 -13.55 -9.54
C VAL A 206 -5.54 -12.37 -8.82
N GLY A 207 -6.87 -12.23 -8.89
CA GLY A 207 -7.56 -11.08 -8.31
C GLY A 207 -7.26 -9.76 -9.03
N MET A 208 -7.93 -8.70 -8.64
CA MET A 208 -7.72 -7.37 -9.19
C MET A 208 -6.63 -6.62 -8.43
N ALA A 209 -5.69 -6.01 -9.16
CA ALA A 209 -4.72 -5.06 -8.64
C ALA A 209 -4.97 -3.67 -9.25
N ALA A 210 -4.29 -2.66 -8.74
CA ALA A 210 -4.29 -1.32 -9.31
C ALA A 210 -2.86 -0.77 -9.40
N ILE A 211 -2.54 -0.13 -10.51
CA ILE A 211 -1.30 0.62 -10.71
C ILE A 211 -1.57 2.11 -10.58
N ASN A 212 -0.64 2.85 -9.99
CA ASN A 212 -0.73 4.30 -9.92
C ASN A 212 0.52 5.00 -10.43
N VAL A 213 0.33 6.29 -10.72
CA VAL A 213 1.40 7.28 -10.77
C VAL A 213 1.10 8.34 -9.72
N SER A 214 2.10 8.64 -8.88
CA SER A 214 1.99 9.66 -7.82
C SER A 214 3.02 10.77 -8.01
N ALA A 215 2.55 12.02 -7.92
CA ALA A 215 3.32 13.22 -8.15
C ALA A 215 3.05 14.28 -7.08
N HIS A 216 3.93 15.27 -6.96
CA HIS A 216 3.67 16.44 -6.13
C HIS A 216 2.75 17.43 -6.85
N ALA A 217 1.70 17.91 -6.17
CA ALA A 217 0.66 18.77 -6.74
C ALA A 217 1.19 20.12 -7.28
N SER A 218 2.36 20.60 -6.79
CA SER A 218 3.00 21.80 -7.32
C SER A 218 3.69 21.60 -8.67
N ARG A 219 4.01 20.34 -9.04
CA ARG A 219 4.69 20.02 -10.31
C ARG A 219 3.74 19.55 -11.40
N VAL A 220 2.78 18.74 -11.04
CA VAL A 220 1.88 18.10 -11.99
C VAL A 220 0.46 18.58 -11.72
N SER A 221 -0.13 19.30 -12.65
CA SER A 221 -1.53 19.75 -12.57
C SER A 221 -2.50 18.57 -12.81
N VAL A 222 -3.77 18.73 -12.42
CA VAL A 222 -4.81 17.73 -12.75
C VAL A 222 -4.99 17.61 -14.27
N ALA A 223 -4.84 18.72 -15.01
CA ALA A 223 -4.91 18.69 -16.46
C ALA A 223 -3.78 17.87 -17.08
N ALA A 224 -2.54 18.03 -16.58
CA ALA A 224 -1.39 17.22 -17.01
C ALA A 224 -1.57 15.73 -16.64
N LEU A 225 -2.12 15.42 -15.45
CA LEU A 225 -2.48 14.03 -15.13
C LEU A 225 -3.41 13.43 -16.18
N ARG A 226 -4.48 14.14 -16.54
CA ARG A 226 -5.48 13.65 -17.50
C ARG A 226 -4.96 13.56 -18.92
N GLY A 227 -4.19 14.55 -19.36
CA GLY A 227 -3.75 14.65 -20.76
C GLY A 227 -2.52 13.82 -21.09
N GLU A 228 -1.62 13.62 -20.12
CA GLU A 228 -0.31 13.02 -20.37
C GLU A 228 -0.13 11.70 -19.63
N ILE A 229 -0.48 11.65 -18.33
CA ILE A 229 -0.19 10.50 -17.48
C ILE A 229 -1.27 9.42 -17.61
N VAL A 230 -2.55 9.77 -17.66
CA VAL A 230 -3.65 8.78 -17.83
C VAL A 230 -3.47 7.94 -19.09
N PRO A 231 -3.19 8.50 -20.29
CA PRO A 231 -2.98 7.68 -21.48
C PRO A 231 -1.81 6.70 -21.31
N ALA A 232 -0.67 7.15 -20.77
CA ALA A 232 0.49 6.30 -20.53
C ALA A 232 0.19 5.18 -19.51
N LEU A 233 -0.56 5.50 -18.45
CA LEU A 233 -0.96 4.56 -17.42
C LEU A 233 -1.88 3.47 -17.97
N LEU A 234 -2.89 3.83 -18.78
CA LEU A 234 -3.82 2.89 -19.41
C LEU A 234 -3.13 1.99 -20.43
N GLU A 235 -2.17 2.53 -21.20
CA GLU A 235 -1.33 1.74 -22.09
C GLU A 235 -0.51 0.70 -21.32
N THR A 236 0.09 1.11 -20.19
CA THR A 236 0.86 0.21 -19.32
C THR A 236 -0.02 -0.88 -18.72
N THR A 237 -1.25 -0.58 -18.29
CA THR A 237 -2.17 -1.63 -17.79
C THR A 237 -2.49 -2.64 -18.88
N ALA A 238 -2.76 -2.21 -20.10
CA ALA A 238 -3.03 -3.10 -21.22
C ALA A 238 -1.82 -4.01 -21.56
N GLN A 239 -0.59 -3.51 -21.41
CA GLN A 239 0.64 -4.31 -21.59
C GLN A 239 0.84 -5.35 -20.48
N ILE A 240 0.47 -5.04 -19.24
CA ILE A 240 0.55 -5.98 -18.10
C ILE A 240 -0.53 -7.07 -18.21
N GLU A 241 -1.70 -6.75 -18.79
CA GLU A 241 -2.84 -7.65 -18.95
C GLU A 241 -2.70 -8.60 -20.19
N ALA A 242 -1.78 -8.30 -21.12
CA ALA A 242 -1.58 -9.05 -22.38
C ALA A 242 -0.75 -10.34 -22.17
#